data_f2afd9ec36877314ad502b148158fb98
#
_entry.id   f2afd9ec36877314ad502b148158fb98
#
_cell.length_a   1.000
_cell.length_b   1.000
_cell.length_c   1.000
_cell.angle_alpha   90.00
_cell.angle_beta   90.00
_cell.angle_gamma   90.00
#
_symmetry.space_group_name_H-M   'P 1'
#
loop_
_entity.id
_entity.type
_entity.pdbx_description
1 polymer ?
#
loop_
_entity_poly.entity_id
_entity_poly.type
_entity_poly.pdbx_seq_one_letter_code
_entity_poly.pdbx_strand_id
1 'polypeptide(L)'
;MKSRLLATLATLVLGAGVIAGITAYVANAKNDSGATMATPAGQYTAPDGKTYPHYTLNLNTYPNSLFGGHHGAGGGAHPDWVSYGLGGPNGEILNDAKTGTNFVVPPHSAVTITVFQYDSGETLNNDYFAHVMGTVDGSATFVQRWDTKSKINASPEVKITSIPHDAVGHTWTLHGIANGKDKVFVSVPLMLANDEEVTAAEEEGGYTQFPTKTTFTFITGDEGEYIWNCEFPCGD
;
A
#
# COMPACT_ATOMS: atom_id res chain seq x y z
N MET A 1 14.66 -56.68 22.43
CA MET A 1 15.22 -55.82 21.34
C MET A 1 14.15 -55.37 20.35
N LYS A 2 13.28 -56.22 19.83
CA LYS A 2 12.25 -55.85 18.80
C LYS A 2 11.28 -54.73 19.25
N SER A 3 10.83 -54.76 20.51
CA SER A 3 9.87 -53.74 21.03
C SER A 3 10.49 -52.33 21.16
N ARG A 4 11.78 -52.23 21.52
CA ARG A 4 12.46 -50.94 21.61
C ARG A 4 12.70 -50.33 20.22
N LEU A 5 13.05 -51.18 19.24
CA LEU A 5 13.20 -50.75 17.86
C LEU A 5 11.89 -50.22 17.27
N LEU A 6 10.78 -50.91 17.53
CA LEU A 6 9.44 -50.50 17.10
C LEU A 6 9.02 -49.19 17.74
N ALA A 7 9.28 -49.00 19.02
CA ALA A 7 8.98 -47.75 19.72
C ALA A 7 9.79 -46.57 19.15
N THR A 8 11.09 -46.76 18.91
CA THR A 8 11.94 -45.73 18.30
C THR A 8 11.46 -45.38 16.90
N LEU A 9 11.11 -46.36 16.09
CA LEU A 9 10.61 -46.13 14.73
C LEU A 9 9.28 -45.35 14.74
N ALA A 10 8.37 -45.71 15.62
CA ALA A 10 7.09 -45.02 15.79
C ALA A 10 7.27 -43.55 16.22
N THR A 11 8.21 -43.28 17.15
CA THR A 11 8.52 -41.93 17.59
C THR A 11 9.09 -41.09 16.46
N LEU A 12 9.99 -41.68 15.65
CA LEU A 12 10.57 -40.97 14.50
C LEU A 12 9.53 -40.62 13.42
N VAL A 13 8.65 -41.56 13.12
CA VAL A 13 7.56 -41.37 12.14
C VAL A 13 6.57 -40.32 12.63
N LEU A 14 6.17 -40.36 13.90
CA LEU A 14 5.30 -39.35 14.50
C LEU A 14 5.97 -37.99 14.52
N GLY A 15 7.24 -37.92 14.91
CA GLY A 15 8.01 -36.63 14.90
C GLY A 15 8.13 -36.03 13.51
N ALA A 16 8.43 -36.86 12.51
CA ALA A 16 8.49 -36.39 11.11
C ALA A 16 7.12 -35.93 10.61
N GLY A 17 6.04 -36.62 10.97
CA GLY A 17 4.67 -36.27 10.64
C GLY A 17 4.25 -34.93 11.27
N VAL A 18 4.61 -34.69 12.51
CA VAL A 18 4.35 -33.40 13.20
C VAL A 18 5.11 -32.27 12.54
N ILE A 19 6.40 -32.45 12.23
CA ILE A 19 7.22 -31.44 11.55
C ILE A 19 6.63 -31.14 10.17
N ALA A 20 6.28 -32.15 9.39
CA ALA A 20 5.67 -31.95 8.07
C ALA A 20 4.31 -31.21 8.17
N GLY A 21 3.49 -31.57 9.16
CA GLY A 21 2.22 -30.91 9.42
C GLY A 21 2.39 -29.43 9.81
N ILE A 22 3.32 -29.12 10.70
CA ILE A 22 3.63 -27.75 11.09
C ILE A 22 4.17 -26.95 9.88
N THR A 23 5.07 -27.56 9.09
CA THR A 23 5.61 -26.89 7.90
C THR A 23 4.53 -26.60 6.87
N ALA A 24 3.64 -27.56 6.61
CA ALA A 24 2.50 -27.36 5.71
C ALA A 24 1.52 -26.31 6.24
N TYR A 25 1.23 -26.32 7.55
CA TYR A 25 0.39 -25.32 8.19
C TYR A 25 0.98 -23.91 8.08
N VAL A 26 2.27 -23.75 8.40
CA VAL A 26 2.95 -22.45 8.30
C VAL A 26 3.03 -21.96 6.85
N ALA A 27 3.27 -22.86 5.89
CA ALA A 27 3.27 -22.50 4.48
C ALA A 27 1.88 -22.05 4.01
N ASN A 28 0.82 -22.78 4.39
CA ASN A 28 -0.56 -22.41 4.08
C ASN A 28 -1.00 -21.13 4.82
N ALA A 29 -0.67 -20.98 6.10
CA ALA A 29 -0.99 -19.79 6.86
C ALA A 29 -0.32 -18.53 6.28
N LYS A 30 0.90 -18.65 5.75
CA LYS A 30 1.54 -17.54 5.01
C LYS A 30 0.84 -17.22 3.70
N ASN A 31 0.28 -18.22 3.03
CA ASN A 31 -0.48 -18.02 1.80
C ASN A 31 -1.92 -17.51 2.06
N ASP A 32 -2.49 -17.84 3.22
CA ASP A 32 -3.85 -17.43 3.61
C ASP A 32 -3.88 -16.10 4.36
N SER A 33 -2.73 -15.51 4.71
CA SER A 33 -2.69 -14.26 5.48
C SER A 33 -3.27 -13.06 4.72
N GLY A 34 -3.51 -13.17 3.42
CA GLY A 34 -3.92 -12.05 2.58
C GLY A 34 -2.89 -10.90 2.56
N ALA A 35 -1.76 -11.08 3.21
CA ALA A 35 -0.73 -10.05 3.31
C ALA A 35 0.20 -10.09 2.09
N THR A 36 0.42 -8.93 1.52
CA THR A 36 1.33 -8.76 0.38
C THR A 36 2.72 -8.40 0.87
N MET A 37 3.72 -9.15 0.41
CA MET A 37 5.12 -8.82 0.66
C MET A 37 5.57 -7.66 -0.23
N ALA A 38 6.25 -6.68 0.36
CA ALA A 38 6.92 -5.62 -0.39
C ALA A 38 7.98 -6.22 -1.34
N THR A 39 8.10 -5.64 -2.52
CA THR A 39 9.01 -6.12 -3.56
C THR A 39 10.44 -5.63 -3.30
N PRO A 40 11.44 -6.52 -3.25
CA PRO A 40 12.85 -6.10 -3.11
C PRO A 40 13.28 -5.21 -4.27
N ALA A 41 13.97 -4.10 -3.96
CA ALA A 41 14.45 -3.10 -4.92
C ALA A 41 15.95 -2.78 -4.76
N GLY A 42 16.70 -3.63 -4.07
CA GLY A 42 18.14 -3.48 -3.88
C GLY A 42 18.52 -2.72 -2.62
N GLN A 43 19.26 -1.62 -2.76
CA GLN A 43 19.74 -0.80 -1.66
C GLN A 43 19.31 0.66 -1.85
N TYR A 44 19.03 1.32 -0.74
CA TYR A 44 18.71 2.74 -0.69
C TYR A 44 19.71 3.46 0.22
N THR A 45 20.32 4.52 -0.28
CA THR A 45 21.17 5.39 0.54
C THR A 45 20.38 6.64 0.93
N ALA A 46 20.12 6.78 2.22
CA ALA A 46 19.41 7.92 2.76
C ALA A 46 20.26 9.20 2.74
N PRO A 47 19.67 10.40 2.86
CA PRO A 47 20.38 11.68 2.87
C PRO A 47 21.43 11.80 3.97
N ASP A 48 21.31 11.04 5.06
CA ASP A 48 22.31 10.97 6.14
C ASP A 48 23.51 10.05 5.81
N GLY A 49 23.54 9.46 4.61
CA GLY A 49 24.58 8.57 4.12
C GLY A 49 24.45 7.12 4.55
N LYS A 50 23.44 6.77 5.34
CA LYS A 50 23.18 5.37 5.71
C LYS A 50 22.53 4.61 4.56
N THR A 51 22.90 3.35 4.45
CA THR A 51 22.35 2.45 3.42
C THR A 51 21.46 1.39 4.07
N TYR A 52 20.30 1.18 3.46
CA TYR A 52 19.26 0.26 3.91
C TYR A 52 18.88 -0.72 2.82
N PRO A 53 18.46 -1.95 3.13
CA PRO A 53 17.72 -2.78 2.18
C PRO A 53 16.52 -2.00 1.66
N HIS A 54 16.25 -2.07 0.35
CA HIS A 54 15.20 -1.29 -0.29
C HIS A 54 14.06 -2.18 -0.77
N TYR A 55 12.84 -1.74 -0.51
CA TYR A 55 11.60 -2.40 -0.92
C TYR A 55 10.63 -1.39 -1.52
N THR A 56 9.76 -1.86 -2.40
CA THR A 56 8.74 -1.04 -3.04
C THR A 56 7.34 -1.63 -2.87
N LEU A 57 6.35 -0.75 -2.78
CA LEU A 57 4.93 -1.05 -2.81
C LEU A 57 4.23 -0.05 -3.73
N ASN A 58 3.31 -0.54 -4.56
CA ASN A 58 2.47 0.30 -5.40
C ASN A 58 1.03 0.15 -4.97
N LEU A 59 0.36 1.28 -4.80
CA LEU A 59 -1.01 1.37 -4.37
C LEU A 59 -1.81 2.18 -5.38
N ASN A 60 -3.08 1.86 -5.51
CA ASN A 60 -4.06 2.69 -6.19
C ASN A 60 -5.11 3.14 -5.19
N THR A 61 -5.61 4.35 -5.32
CA THR A 61 -6.89 4.75 -4.74
C THR A 61 -7.94 4.65 -5.82
N TYR A 62 -9.10 4.13 -5.46
CA TYR A 62 -10.18 3.89 -6.40
C TYR A 62 -11.38 4.74 -6.04
N PRO A 63 -12.03 5.36 -7.03
CA PRO A 63 -13.30 6.02 -6.80
C PRO A 63 -14.36 5.01 -6.35
N ASN A 64 -15.35 5.48 -5.60
CA ASN A 64 -16.40 4.66 -5.01
C ASN A 64 -17.27 3.92 -6.04
N SER A 65 -17.40 4.43 -7.27
CA SER A 65 -18.32 3.92 -8.28
C SER A 65 -17.91 2.59 -8.94
N LEU A 66 -16.63 2.17 -8.85
CA LEU A 66 -16.11 1.11 -9.72
C LEU A 66 -15.92 -0.27 -9.07
N PHE A 67 -15.89 -0.40 -7.74
CA PHE A 67 -15.62 -1.68 -7.07
C PHE A 67 -16.77 -2.37 -6.37
N GLY A 68 -17.94 -1.83 -6.30
CA GLY A 68 -19.03 -2.50 -5.59
C GLY A 68 -20.27 -1.67 -5.46
N GLY A 69 -20.21 -0.42 -5.84
CA GLY A 69 -21.36 0.44 -5.98
C GLY A 69 -22.26 0.02 -7.13
N HIS A 70 -23.23 0.79 -7.44
CA HIS A 70 -24.30 0.51 -8.38
C HIS A 70 -23.89 0.13 -9.82
N HIS A 71 -22.57 0.14 -10.14
CA HIS A 71 -22.04 -0.13 -11.48
C HIS A 71 -20.96 -1.22 -11.55
N GLY A 72 -20.60 -1.84 -10.43
CA GLY A 72 -19.52 -2.83 -10.39
C GLY A 72 -19.88 -4.12 -11.09
N ALA A 73 -19.30 -4.40 -12.25
CA ALA A 73 -19.38 -5.70 -12.91
C ALA A 73 -18.74 -6.84 -12.11
N GLY A 74 -18.29 -6.58 -10.88
CA GLY A 74 -17.54 -7.50 -10.05
C GLY A 74 -18.21 -7.96 -8.78
N GLY A 75 -19.40 -7.45 -8.38
CA GLY A 75 -20.17 -7.96 -7.23
C GLY A 75 -19.38 -8.32 -5.97
N GLY A 76 -18.21 -7.75 -5.79
CA GLY A 76 -17.35 -7.99 -4.65
C GLY A 76 -17.84 -7.26 -3.41
N ALA A 77 -17.52 -7.76 -2.23
CA ALA A 77 -17.83 -7.16 -0.93
C ALA A 77 -17.01 -5.89 -0.68
N HIS A 78 -16.91 -5.00 -1.68
CA HIS A 78 -16.25 -3.71 -1.54
C HIS A 78 -17.28 -2.66 -1.15
N PRO A 79 -16.99 -1.82 -0.14
CA PRO A 79 -17.89 -0.72 0.22
C PRO A 79 -18.02 0.31 -0.91
N ASP A 80 -19.14 1.03 -0.93
CA ASP A 80 -19.44 2.11 -1.88
C ASP A 80 -18.67 3.40 -1.57
N TRP A 81 -17.46 3.30 -1.05
CA TRP A 81 -16.59 4.45 -0.76
C TRP A 81 -15.21 4.30 -1.37
N VAL A 82 -14.52 5.40 -1.48
CA VAL A 82 -13.12 5.46 -1.92
C VAL A 82 -12.27 4.51 -1.10
N SER A 83 -11.44 3.74 -1.78
CA SER A 83 -10.60 2.75 -1.14
C SER A 83 -9.22 2.66 -1.74
N TYR A 84 -8.31 2.11 -0.94
CA TYR A 84 -6.99 1.72 -1.39
C TYR A 84 -6.97 0.26 -1.84
N GLY A 85 -6.15 -0.02 -2.84
CA GLY A 85 -5.83 -1.37 -3.26
C GLY A 85 -4.38 -1.47 -3.75
N LEU A 86 -3.93 -2.70 -3.98
CA LEU A 86 -2.65 -2.90 -4.65
C LEU A 86 -2.74 -2.43 -6.10
N GLY A 87 -1.71 -1.69 -6.53
CA GLY A 87 -1.50 -1.30 -7.91
C GLY A 87 -0.33 -2.03 -8.54
N GLY A 88 -0.32 -2.11 -9.85
CA GLY A 88 0.88 -2.48 -10.61
C GLY A 88 1.93 -1.36 -10.58
N PRO A 89 3.17 -1.64 -11.03
CA PRO A 89 4.28 -0.67 -10.94
C PRO A 89 4.09 0.60 -11.77
N ASN A 90 3.14 0.61 -12.68
CA ASN A 90 2.79 1.78 -13.49
C ASN A 90 1.33 2.23 -13.26
N GLY A 91 0.74 1.88 -12.12
CA GLY A 91 -0.65 2.16 -11.82
C GLY A 91 -1.64 1.17 -12.41
N GLU A 92 -1.18 0.03 -12.93
CA GLU A 92 -2.09 -0.99 -13.44
C GLU A 92 -3.11 -1.38 -12.36
N ILE A 93 -4.37 -1.43 -12.76
CA ILE A 93 -5.47 -1.83 -11.91
C ILE A 93 -5.47 -3.35 -11.80
N LEU A 94 -5.21 -3.86 -10.61
CA LEU A 94 -5.21 -5.28 -10.33
C LEU A 94 -6.61 -5.69 -9.87
N ASN A 95 -7.28 -6.52 -10.68
CA ASN A 95 -8.66 -6.99 -10.41
C ASN A 95 -8.78 -7.95 -9.22
N ASP A 96 -7.79 -8.04 -8.39
CA ASP A 96 -7.82 -8.92 -7.22
C ASP A 96 -8.16 -8.14 -5.96
N ALA A 97 -9.46 -7.95 -5.74
CA ALA A 97 -10.00 -7.35 -4.50
C ALA A 97 -9.61 -8.12 -3.22
N LYS A 98 -9.01 -9.29 -3.35
CA LYS A 98 -8.48 -10.08 -2.22
C LYS A 98 -7.05 -9.69 -1.86
N THR A 99 -6.33 -9.01 -2.72
CA THR A 99 -5.02 -8.44 -2.39
C THR A 99 -5.23 -7.18 -1.56
N GLY A 100 -5.54 -7.42 -0.32
CA GLY A 100 -5.98 -6.43 0.62
C GLY A 100 -4.94 -5.35 0.91
N THR A 101 -5.29 -4.56 1.86
CA THR A 101 -4.51 -3.47 2.42
C THR A 101 -3.53 -3.95 3.49
N ASN A 102 -3.22 -5.23 3.50
CA ASN A 102 -2.35 -5.88 4.47
C ASN A 102 -0.97 -6.12 3.85
N PHE A 103 0.07 -5.45 4.36
CA PHE A 103 1.42 -5.53 3.82
C PHE A 103 2.41 -6.07 4.84
N VAL A 104 3.41 -6.79 4.35
CA VAL A 104 4.58 -7.18 5.12
C VAL A 104 5.80 -6.50 4.52
N VAL A 105 6.47 -5.71 5.33
CA VAL A 105 7.73 -5.05 4.99
C VAL A 105 8.78 -5.46 6.00
N PRO A 106 10.05 -5.70 5.59
CA PRO A 106 11.10 -6.04 6.55
C PRO A 106 11.42 -4.87 7.49
N PRO A 107 11.84 -5.16 8.73
CA PRO A 107 12.30 -4.13 9.66
C PRO A 107 13.61 -3.49 9.17
N HIS A 108 13.91 -2.29 9.66
CA HIS A 108 15.13 -1.52 9.37
C HIS A 108 15.45 -1.41 7.88
N SER A 109 14.43 -1.20 7.07
CA SER A 109 14.50 -1.13 5.61
C SER A 109 13.93 0.19 5.10
N ALA A 110 14.42 0.65 3.96
CA ALA A 110 13.78 1.72 3.22
C ALA A 110 12.61 1.16 2.42
N VAL A 111 11.43 1.75 2.57
CA VAL A 111 10.24 1.39 1.81
C VAL A 111 9.81 2.57 0.97
N THR A 112 9.81 2.41 -0.34
CA THR A 112 9.25 3.39 -1.28
C THR A 112 7.84 2.99 -1.63
N ILE A 113 6.90 3.87 -1.36
CA ILE A 113 5.50 3.72 -1.74
C ILE A 113 5.23 4.64 -2.93
N THR A 114 4.56 4.10 -3.95
CA THR A 114 3.98 4.88 -5.04
C THR A 114 2.47 4.71 -5.00
N VAL A 115 1.74 5.81 -4.89
CA VAL A 115 0.28 5.84 -4.92
C VAL A 115 -0.17 6.47 -6.23
N PHE A 116 -1.00 5.76 -6.98
CA PHE A 116 -1.72 6.28 -8.14
C PHE A 116 -3.15 6.58 -7.72
N GLN A 117 -3.51 7.84 -7.75
CA GLN A 117 -4.79 8.35 -7.30
C GLN A 117 -5.74 8.47 -8.48
N TYR A 118 -6.70 7.58 -8.58
CA TYR A 118 -7.71 7.54 -9.65
C TYR A 118 -8.99 8.27 -9.29
N ASP A 119 -9.11 8.69 -8.05
CA ASP A 119 -10.27 9.33 -7.51
C ASP A 119 -10.25 10.84 -7.69
N SER A 120 -11.42 11.42 -7.86
CA SER A 120 -11.72 12.83 -7.73
C SER A 120 -12.81 12.99 -6.66
N GLY A 121 -13.06 14.17 -6.20
CA GLY A 121 -14.12 14.39 -5.24
C GLY A 121 -13.84 15.57 -4.33
N GLU A 122 -14.32 15.48 -3.10
CA GLU A 122 -14.20 16.58 -2.16
C GLU A 122 -12.82 16.66 -1.52
N THR A 123 -12.34 17.87 -1.37
CA THR A 123 -11.15 18.20 -0.60
C THR A 123 -11.56 18.77 0.74
N LEU A 124 -10.77 18.48 1.77
CA LEU A 124 -10.98 19.08 3.08
C LEU A 124 -9.87 20.06 3.40
N ASN A 125 -10.26 21.20 3.92
CA ASN A 125 -9.33 22.23 4.37
C ASN A 125 -8.69 21.77 5.69
N ASN A 126 -7.45 21.30 5.64
CA ASN A 126 -6.72 20.82 6.80
C ASN A 126 -5.23 21.07 6.65
N ASP A 127 -4.71 22.07 7.35
CA ASP A 127 -3.30 22.44 7.33
C ASP A 127 -2.37 21.31 7.81
N TYR A 128 -2.77 20.56 8.82
CA TYR A 128 -1.91 19.53 9.40
C TYR A 128 -1.61 18.41 8.39
N PHE A 129 -2.65 17.88 7.76
CA PHE A 129 -2.50 16.80 6.78
C PHE A 129 -2.05 17.27 5.39
N ALA A 130 -1.90 18.57 5.17
CA ALA A 130 -1.32 19.12 3.96
C ALA A 130 0.21 18.96 3.90
N HIS A 131 0.85 18.60 5.02
CA HIS A 131 2.30 18.45 5.11
C HIS A 131 2.77 17.01 4.94
N VAL A 132 3.92 16.84 4.27
CA VAL A 132 4.62 15.55 4.21
C VAL A 132 5.40 15.34 5.51
N MET A 133 5.12 14.25 6.21
CA MET A 133 5.72 13.94 7.50
C MET A 133 6.29 12.52 7.52
N GLY A 134 7.42 12.33 8.20
CA GLY A 134 8.00 11.01 8.48
C GLY A 134 8.70 10.32 7.30
N THR A 135 8.76 10.95 6.15
CA THR A 135 9.58 10.47 5.02
C THR A 135 11.06 10.76 5.25
N VAL A 136 11.94 10.06 4.54
CA VAL A 136 13.42 10.11 4.78
C VAL A 136 14.03 11.50 4.61
N ASP A 137 13.40 12.38 3.85
CA ASP A 137 13.88 13.75 3.59
C ASP A 137 12.78 14.80 3.79
N GLY A 138 11.68 14.43 4.45
CA GLY A 138 10.54 15.32 4.69
C GLY A 138 9.78 15.72 3.42
N SER A 139 9.92 14.95 2.35
CA SER A 139 9.30 15.27 1.06
C SER A 139 8.70 14.04 0.37
N ALA A 140 7.90 14.31 -0.64
CA ALA A 140 7.42 13.34 -1.63
C ALA A 140 7.65 13.89 -3.04
N THR A 141 7.60 13.01 -4.04
CA THR A 141 7.57 13.38 -5.45
C THR A 141 6.15 13.28 -5.95
N PHE A 142 5.70 14.28 -6.67
CA PHE A 142 4.34 14.40 -7.16
C PHE A 142 4.31 14.62 -8.67
N VAL A 143 3.37 13.94 -9.35
CA VAL A 143 3.04 14.10 -10.77
C VAL A 143 1.54 14.30 -10.88
N GLN A 144 1.09 15.43 -11.39
CA GLN A 144 -0.33 15.75 -11.51
C GLN A 144 -1.04 14.84 -12.51
N ARG A 145 -0.36 14.44 -13.58
CA ARG A 145 -0.93 13.55 -14.60
C ARG A 145 0.11 12.48 -14.97
N TRP A 146 -0.19 11.25 -14.58
CA TRP A 146 0.54 10.07 -14.99
C TRP A 146 -0.21 9.38 -16.13
N ASP A 147 0.40 9.20 -17.29
CA ASP A 147 -0.23 8.48 -18.41
C ASP A 147 -0.03 6.98 -18.22
N THR A 148 -1.07 6.28 -17.78
CA THR A 148 -1.06 4.84 -17.56
C THR A 148 -0.89 4.02 -18.83
N LYS A 149 -1.31 4.57 -19.97
CA LYS A 149 -1.21 3.91 -21.27
C LYS A 149 0.22 3.97 -21.83
N SER A 150 0.81 5.17 -21.78
CA SER A 150 2.18 5.38 -22.28
C SER A 150 3.24 5.11 -21.20
N LYS A 151 2.85 4.98 -19.93
CA LYS A 151 3.71 4.75 -18.77
C LYS A 151 4.75 5.86 -18.56
N ILE A 152 4.33 7.10 -18.70
CA ILE A 152 5.18 8.30 -18.56
C ILE A 152 4.50 9.38 -17.73
N ASN A 153 5.29 10.30 -17.21
CA ASN A 153 4.77 11.53 -16.62
C ASN A 153 4.22 12.43 -17.75
N ALA A 154 2.91 12.62 -17.78
CA ALA A 154 2.24 13.54 -18.71
C ALA A 154 2.24 15.02 -18.19
N SER A 155 2.66 15.22 -16.95
CA SER A 155 2.97 16.52 -16.36
C SER A 155 4.36 16.49 -15.71
N PRO A 156 4.97 17.63 -15.41
CA PRO A 156 6.24 17.66 -14.70
C PRO A 156 6.17 16.94 -13.34
N GLU A 157 7.25 16.25 -13.02
CA GLU A 157 7.47 15.73 -11.67
C GLU A 157 7.98 16.86 -10.77
N VAL A 158 7.38 17.04 -9.61
CA VAL A 158 7.76 18.05 -8.64
C VAL A 158 8.01 17.44 -7.28
N LYS A 159 9.00 17.95 -6.57
CA LYS A 159 9.25 17.61 -5.17
C LYS A 159 8.40 18.50 -4.28
N ILE A 160 7.63 17.88 -3.39
CA ILE A 160 6.73 18.57 -2.47
C ILE A 160 7.07 18.25 -1.01
N THR A 161 6.94 19.23 -0.14
CA THR A 161 6.96 19.10 1.32
C THR A 161 5.58 19.37 1.93
N SER A 162 4.71 19.97 1.14
CA SER A 162 3.30 20.20 1.44
C SER A 162 2.54 20.44 0.14
N ILE A 163 1.22 20.37 0.21
CA ILE A 163 0.28 20.80 -0.82
C ILE A 163 -0.60 21.93 -0.26
N PRO A 164 -1.35 22.68 -1.10
CA PRO A 164 -2.36 23.60 -0.59
C PRO A 164 -3.33 22.87 0.33
N HIS A 165 -3.67 23.48 1.47
CA HIS A 165 -4.54 22.87 2.49
C HIS A 165 -5.94 22.54 1.99
N ASP A 166 -6.38 23.19 0.93
CA ASP A 166 -7.64 23.01 0.23
C ASP A 166 -7.56 22.04 -0.96
N ALA A 167 -6.38 21.42 -1.19
CA ALA A 167 -6.14 20.46 -2.27
C ALA A 167 -5.92 19.02 -1.76
N VAL A 168 -6.08 18.79 -0.45
CA VAL A 168 -5.91 17.46 0.14
C VAL A 168 -7.19 16.66 -0.11
N GLY A 169 -7.11 15.61 -0.92
CA GLY A 169 -8.22 14.67 -1.11
C GLY A 169 -8.12 13.48 -0.16
N HIS A 170 -6.93 12.94 -0.01
CA HIS A 170 -6.65 11.80 0.85
C HIS A 170 -5.29 11.95 1.52
N THR A 171 -5.00 11.04 2.48
CA THR A 171 -3.66 10.86 3.02
C THR A 171 -3.28 9.39 3.00
N TRP A 172 -2.02 9.09 2.76
CA TRP A 172 -1.44 7.83 3.17
C TRP A 172 -0.75 8.03 4.52
N THR A 173 -1.34 7.50 5.58
CA THR A 173 -0.83 7.71 6.94
C THR A 173 -0.56 6.37 7.62
N LEU A 174 0.64 6.23 8.19
CA LEU A 174 1.10 5.05 8.92
C LEU A 174 1.33 5.39 10.39
N HIS A 175 0.72 4.59 11.25
CA HIS A 175 0.89 4.65 12.70
C HIS A 175 1.46 3.35 13.25
N GLY A 176 2.45 3.43 14.12
CA GLY A 176 2.83 2.30 14.96
C GLY A 176 1.81 2.10 16.08
N ILE A 177 1.16 0.94 16.10
CA ILE A 177 0.34 0.52 17.26
C ILE A 177 1.22 -0.06 18.35
N ALA A 178 2.46 -0.19 18.07
CA ALA A 178 3.41 -1.07 18.69
C ALA A 178 3.40 -1.06 20.22
N ASN A 179 3.75 -2.16 20.74
CA ASN A 179 4.26 -2.42 22.10
C ASN A 179 5.41 -1.47 22.52
N GLY A 180 5.36 -0.22 22.09
CA GLY A 180 6.03 0.94 22.64
C GLY A 180 7.48 1.19 22.23
N LYS A 181 8.07 0.45 21.29
CA LYS A 181 9.49 0.62 20.98
C LYS A 181 9.78 1.63 19.88
N ASP A 182 8.99 1.64 18.80
CA ASP A 182 9.18 2.58 17.70
C ASP A 182 7.94 3.43 17.45
N LYS A 183 8.17 4.73 17.41
CA LYS A 183 7.15 5.71 17.10
C LYS A 183 7.24 6.08 15.61
N VAL A 184 7.04 5.10 14.73
CA VAL A 184 6.95 5.40 13.30
C VAL A 184 5.63 6.09 13.04
N PHE A 185 5.71 7.30 12.52
CA PHE A 185 4.60 8.06 12.01
C PHE A 185 4.98 8.62 10.65
N VAL A 186 4.22 8.31 9.64
CA VAL A 186 4.37 8.85 8.29
C VAL A 186 3.02 9.36 7.84
N SER A 187 2.96 10.55 7.30
CA SER A 187 1.75 11.07 6.67
C SER A 187 2.11 11.81 5.38
N VAL A 188 1.47 11.44 4.29
CA VAL A 188 1.71 12.03 2.97
C VAL A 188 0.37 12.41 2.36
N PRO A 189 0.15 13.70 2.05
CA PRO A 189 -1.06 14.15 1.39
C PRO A 189 -1.11 13.63 -0.05
N LEU A 190 -2.31 13.28 -0.49
CA LEU A 190 -2.61 12.86 -1.85
C LEU A 190 -3.56 13.86 -2.50
N MET A 191 -3.15 14.39 -3.63
CA MET A 191 -3.99 15.28 -4.45
C MET A 191 -4.87 14.44 -5.36
N LEU A 192 -6.10 14.89 -5.55
CA LEU A 192 -7.07 14.26 -6.43
C LEU A 192 -6.66 14.31 -7.90
N ALA A 193 -7.15 13.37 -8.69
CA ALA A 193 -7.09 13.43 -10.14
C ALA A 193 -8.01 14.54 -10.66
N ASN A 194 -7.93 14.83 -11.97
CA ASN A 194 -8.81 15.83 -12.57
C ASN A 194 -10.25 15.31 -12.62
N ASP A 195 -11.17 16.08 -12.06
CA ASP A 195 -12.57 15.70 -11.89
C ASP A 195 -13.29 15.42 -13.24
N GLU A 196 -13.05 16.24 -14.25
CA GLU A 196 -13.66 16.05 -15.57
C GLU A 196 -13.16 14.75 -16.23
N GLU A 197 -11.88 14.41 -16.06
CA GLU A 197 -11.28 13.19 -16.59
C GLU A 197 -11.75 11.93 -15.84
N VAL A 198 -11.96 12.05 -14.55
CA VAL A 198 -12.49 10.94 -13.72
C VAL A 198 -13.95 10.70 -14.07
N THR A 199 -14.79 11.74 -14.03
CA THR A 199 -16.23 11.64 -14.36
C THR A 199 -16.44 11.07 -15.77
N ALA A 200 -15.71 11.56 -16.76
CA ALA A 200 -15.82 11.04 -18.13
C ALA A 200 -15.45 9.55 -18.23
N ALA A 201 -14.43 9.12 -17.50
CA ALA A 201 -14.03 7.71 -17.48
C ALA A 201 -15.06 6.82 -16.76
N GLU A 202 -15.66 7.31 -15.67
CA GLU A 202 -16.71 6.60 -14.92
C GLU A 202 -17.98 6.44 -15.74
N GLU A 203 -18.37 7.46 -16.51
CA GLU A 203 -19.50 7.37 -17.46
C GLU A 203 -19.28 6.29 -18.52
N GLU A 204 -18.03 6.02 -18.91
CA GLU A 204 -17.66 4.94 -19.80
C GLU A 204 -17.49 3.59 -19.09
N GLY A 205 -17.65 3.54 -17.76
CA GLY A 205 -17.48 2.34 -16.93
C GLY A 205 -16.03 1.95 -16.70
N GLY A 206 -15.12 2.91 -16.75
CA GLY A 206 -13.67 2.71 -16.58
C GLY A 206 -13.03 3.67 -15.58
N TYR A 207 -11.71 3.72 -15.60
CA TYR A 207 -10.88 4.61 -14.79
C TYR A 207 -10.20 5.65 -15.67
N THR A 208 -9.94 6.84 -15.10
CA THR A 208 -9.17 7.85 -15.82
C THR A 208 -7.83 7.29 -16.29
N GLN A 209 -7.43 7.66 -17.51
CA GLN A 209 -6.08 7.35 -18.02
C GLN A 209 -4.99 8.14 -17.29
N PHE A 210 -5.36 9.24 -16.62
CA PHE A 210 -4.43 10.20 -16.05
C PHE A 210 -4.60 10.38 -14.52
N PRO A 211 -4.36 9.33 -13.71
CA PRO A 211 -4.31 9.50 -12.27
C PRO A 211 -3.18 10.44 -11.86
N THR A 212 -3.26 11.00 -10.67
CA THR A 212 -2.07 11.60 -10.05
C THR A 212 -1.14 10.50 -9.54
N LYS A 213 0.16 10.81 -9.42
CA LYS A 213 1.14 9.87 -8.86
C LYS A 213 1.93 10.57 -7.75
N THR A 214 1.92 9.97 -6.57
CA THR A 214 2.73 10.41 -5.43
C THR A 214 3.69 9.30 -5.02
N THR A 215 4.99 9.63 -4.88
CA THR A 215 6.02 8.67 -4.48
C THR A 215 6.81 9.21 -3.30
N PHE A 216 7.01 8.39 -2.28
CA PHE A 216 7.75 8.75 -1.07
C PHE A 216 8.45 7.54 -0.46
N THR A 217 9.47 7.81 0.35
CA THR A 217 10.26 6.75 1.03
C THR A 217 10.31 7.02 2.52
N PHE A 218 10.15 5.99 3.32
CA PHE A 218 10.36 6.04 4.77
C PHE A 218 11.22 4.86 5.23
N ILE A 219 11.74 4.92 6.46
CA ILE A 219 12.50 3.83 7.05
C ILE A 219 11.60 3.10 8.05
N THR A 220 11.52 1.78 7.93
CA THR A 220 10.83 0.93 8.89
C THR A 220 11.64 0.83 10.19
N GLY A 221 10.94 0.73 11.30
CA GLY A 221 11.51 0.51 12.62
C GLY A 221 11.70 -0.96 12.97
N ASP A 222 11.60 -1.29 14.25
CA ASP A 222 11.61 -2.66 14.76
C ASP A 222 10.38 -3.46 14.28
N GLU A 223 10.45 -4.78 14.46
CA GLU A 223 9.30 -5.66 14.18
C GLU A 223 8.08 -5.27 15.03
N GLY A 224 6.91 -5.23 14.40
CA GLY A 224 5.66 -4.89 15.05
C GLY A 224 4.49 -4.84 14.08
N GLU A 225 3.34 -4.52 14.63
CA GLU A 225 2.13 -4.27 13.87
C GLU A 225 1.91 -2.76 13.76
N TYR A 226 1.51 -2.34 12.57
CA TYR A 226 1.27 -0.95 12.23
C TYR A 226 -0.08 -0.84 11.52
N ILE A 227 -0.79 0.25 11.76
CA ILE A 227 -1.98 0.60 10.98
C ILE A 227 -1.60 1.68 9.98
N TRP A 228 -2.06 1.53 8.76
CA TRP A 228 -2.07 2.60 7.78
C TRP A 228 -3.49 2.82 7.27
N ASN A 229 -3.83 4.06 7.04
CA ASN A 229 -5.17 4.48 6.65
C ASN A 229 -5.15 5.88 6.02
N CYS A 230 -6.28 6.30 5.49
CA CYS A 230 -6.56 7.70 5.24
C CYS A 230 -7.03 8.36 6.54
N GLU A 231 -6.41 9.47 6.94
CA GLU A 231 -6.82 10.29 8.09
C GLU A 231 -7.85 11.35 7.70
N PHE A 232 -8.19 11.42 6.44
CA PHE A 232 -9.28 12.22 5.95
C PHE A 232 -10.58 11.44 6.06
N PRO A 233 -11.69 12.06 6.44
CA PRO A 233 -13.00 11.45 6.31
C PRO A 233 -13.32 11.31 4.82
N CYS A 234 -12.88 10.20 4.24
CA CYS A 234 -13.13 9.85 2.85
C CYS A 234 -14.43 9.07 2.77
N GLY A 235 -15.42 9.65 2.15
CA GLY A 235 -16.74 9.06 1.98
C GLY A 235 -17.80 9.69 2.91
N ASP A 236 -19.00 9.75 2.41
CA ASP A 236 -20.21 10.21 3.11
C ASP A 236 -20.71 9.17 4.13
#